data_e978efb5f5d864d98cfbf26410d5eff9
#
_entry.id   e978efb5f5d864d98cfbf26410d5eff9
#
_cell.length_a   1.000
_cell.length_b   1.000
_cell.length_c   1.000
_cell.angle_alpha   90.00
_cell.angle_beta   90.00
_cell.angle_gamma   90.00
#
_symmetry.space_group_name_H-M   'P 1'
#
loop_
_entity.id
_entity.type
_entity.pdbx_description
1 polymer ?
#
loop_
_entity_poly.entity_id
_entity_poly.type
_entity_poly.pdbx_seq_one_letter_code
_entity_poly.pdbx_strand_id
1 'polypeptide(L)'
;MDAYHELAYSYDRLTNDVDYEATVSFYEQIMEREGVRPRTAVDLACGTGSVALILARKGIRVTGVDLSEEMLTMACQKAESLAYPPQFVCQPLQRLKLPRGVDLAVCALDSMDYILDPNDCREAIVRVYKSLNPGGIFIFDVNTPEKLRSMDGQVFLDEDDDVFCVWRGEFDEETNICSYGMDLFQREGQVWHRSFEEHQEYAYSRDQLTDYLCDAGFTHIKVYGDRRFGPPMPGEQRIYFSARKGIVK
;
A
#
# COMPACT_ATOMS: atom_id res chain seq x y z
N MET A 1 -0.98 7.45 17.40
CA MET A 1 -1.41 6.08 17.78
C MET A 1 -0.88 5.18 16.68
N ASP A 2 -0.34 4.02 17.03
CA ASP A 2 0.18 3.11 16.01
C ASP A 2 -1.02 2.37 15.42
N ALA A 3 -1.40 2.69 14.19
CA ALA A 3 -2.39 1.96 13.42
C ALA A 3 -1.91 0.51 13.21
N TYR A 4 -2.85 -0.44 13.12
CA TYR A 4 -2.58 -1.86 12.91
C TYR A 4 -1.96 -2.64 14.08
N HIS A 5 -2.03 -2.15 15.33
CA HIS A 5 -1.53 -2.89 16.48
C HIS A 5 -2.43 -4.09 16.82
N GLU A 6 -3.71 -3.84 17.09
CA GLU A 6 -4.70 -4.88 17.43
C GLU A 6 -5.21 -5.59 16.16
N LEU A 7 -5.28 -4.85 15.04
CA LEU A 7 -5.77 -5.37 13.78
C LEU A 7 -4.84 -6.41 13.14
N ALA A 8 -3.52 -6.33 13.38
CA ALA A 8 -2.52 -7.16 12.69
C ALA A 8 -2.87 -8.67 12.71
N TYR A 9 -3.34 -9.19 13.84
CA TYR A 9 -3.71 -10.60 13.99
C TYR A 9 -5.00 -11.01 13.26
N SER A 10 -5.89 -10.05 13.02
CA SER A 10 -7.16 -10.28 12.31
C SER A 10 -7.15 -9.72 10.88
N TYR A 11 -6.09 -9.01 10.50
CA TYR A 11 -6.00 -8.29 9.23
C TYR A 11 -6.26 -9.20 8.03
N ASP A 12 -5.57 -10.33 7.94
CA ASP A 12 -5.73 -11.27 6.82
C ASP A 12 -7.14 -11.89 6.76
N ARG A 13 -7.87 -11.93 7.87
CA ARG A 13 -9.27 -12.41 7.94
C ARG A 13 -10.25 -11.35 7.45
N LEU A 14 -10.05 -10.09 7.87
CA LEU A 14 -10.87 -8.94 7.46
C LEU A 14 -10.59 -8.47 6.03
N THR A 15 -9.45 -8.86 5.46
CA THR A 15 -9.06 -8.55 4.07
C THR A 15 -9.08 -9.80 3.18
N ASN A 16 -9.84 -10.83 3.53
CA ASN A 16 -9.92 -12.08 2.78
C ASN A 16 -10.59 -11.91 1.39
N ASP A 17 -11.34 -10.85 1.19
CA ASP A 17 -11.95 -10.43 -0.08
C ASP A 17 -11.00 -9.65 -1.00
N VAL A 18 -9.82 -9.25 -0.49
CA VAL A 18 -8.81 -8.56 -1.29
C VAL A 18 -8.08 -9.54 -2.20
N ASP A 19 -8.27 -9.36 -3.50
CA ASP A 19 -7.58 -10.16 -4.52
C ASP A 19 -6.16 -9.63 -4.78
N TYR A 20 -5.21 -10.01 -3.89
CA TYR A 20 -3.79 -9.68 -4.03
C TYR A 20 -3.15 -10.24 -5.30
N GLU A 21 -3.60 -11.42 -5.75
CA GLU A 21 -3.09 -12.03 -7.00
C GLU A 21 -3.51 -11.19 -8.21
N ALA A 22 -4.75 -10.70 -8.26
CA ALA A 22 -5.20 -9.80 -9.32
C ALA A 22 -4.42 -8.49 -9.31
N THR A 23 -4.11 -7.93 -8.13
CA THR A 23 -3.30 -6.72 -7.99
C THR A 23 -1.89 -6.94 -8.53
N VAL A 24 -1.21 -8.01 -8.12
CA VAL A 24 0.13 -8.36 -8.61
C VAL A 24 0.10 -8.67 -10.11
N SER A 25 -0.94 -9.36 -10.60
CA SER A 25 -1.11 -9.63 -12.03
C SER A 25 -1.22 -8.33 -12.84
N PHE A 26 -1.90 -7.31 -12.32
CA PHE A 26 -1.96 -6.01 -12.96
C PHE A 26 -0.59 -5.31 -12.98
N TYR A 27 0.19 -5.40 -11.89
CA TYR A 27 1.58 -4.91 -11.85
C TYR A 27 2.45 -5.61 -12.89
N GLU A 28 2.33 -6.93 -13.05
CA GLU A 28 3.05 -7.69 -14.08
C GLU A 28 2.72 -7.20 -15.49
N GLN A 29 1.45 -6.97 -15.78
CA GLN A 29 1.03 -6.44 -17.06
C GLN A 29 1.56 -5.02 -17.32
N ILE A 30 1.63 -4.16 -16.28
CA ILE A 30 2.26 -2.83 -16.38
C ILE A 30 3.75 -3.01 -16.70
N MET A 31 4.46 -3.85 -15.95
CA MET A 31 5.90 -4.10 -16.16
C MET A 31 6.19 -4.67 -17.56
N GLU A 32 5.37 -5.59 -18.06
CA GLU A 32 5.49 -6.14 -19.39
C GLU A 32 5.38 -5.06 -20.48
N ARG A 33 4.37 -4.16 -20.35
CA ARG A 33 4.17 -3.04 -21.29
C ARG A 33 5.29 -2.00 -21.23
N GLU A 34 5.91 -1.84 -20.05
CA GLU A 34 7.05 -0.96 -19.84
C GLU A 34 8.40 -1.64 -20.16
N GLY A 35 8.40 -2.92 -20.51
CA GLY A 35 9.62 -3.69 -20.81
C GLY A 35 10.51 -3.89 -19.59
N VAL A 36 9.95 -3.93 -18.38
CA VAL A 36 10.67 -4.15 -17.12
C VAL A 36 10.57 -5.61 -16.71
N ARG A 37 11.73 -6.20 -16.38
CA ARG A 37 11.83 -7.57 -15.85
C ARG A 37 12.59 -7.51 -14.53
N PRO A 38 11.92 -7.29 -13.40
CA PRO A 38 12.58 -7.09 -12.13
C PRO A 38 13.21 -8.38 -11.61
N ARG A 39 14.40 -8.27 -11.02
CA ARG A 39 15.05 -9.33 -10.23
C ARG A 39 15.00 -9.01 -8.74
N THR A 40 14.79 -7.73 -8.43
CA THR A 40 14.75 -7.21 -7.08
C THR A 40 13.56 -6.28 -6.93
N ALA A 41 12.88 -6.35 -5.80
CA ALA A 41 11.75 -5.47 -5.49
C ALA A 41 11.81 -4.97 -4.05
N VAL A 42 11.17 -3.82 -3.81
CA VAL A 42 10.72 -3.39 -2.50
C VAL A 42 9.20 -3.31 -2.50
N ASP A 43 8.59 -3.89 -1.47
CA ASP A 43 7.17 -3.78 -1.15
C ASP A 43 7.04 -2.79 0.01
N LEU A 44 6.49 -1.63 -0.26
CA LEU A 44 6.41 -0.48 0.64
C LEU A 44 5.07 -0.51 1.37
N ALA A 45 5.10 -0.32 2.69
CA ALA A 45 3.97 -0.54 3.58
C ALA A 45 3.37 -1.94 3.35
N CYS A 46 4.23 -2.96 3.45
CA CYS A 46 3.91 -4.32 3.04
C CYS A 46 2.93 -5.05 3.95
N GLY A 47 2.61 -4.50 5.13
CA GLY A 47 1.72 -5.10 6.11
C GLY A 47 2.15 -6.52 6.46
N THR A 48 1.22 -7.47 6.39
CA THR A 48 1.45 -8.91 6.62
C THR A 48 2.17 -9.61 5.44
N GLY A 49 2.68 -8.84 4.46
CA GLY A 49 3.55 -9.31 3.41
C GLY A 49 2.88 -10.03 2.24
N SER A 50 1.56 -9.91 2.05
CA SER A 50 0.84 -10.66 1.02
C SER A 50 1.39 -10.41 -0.39
N VAL A 51 1.63 -9.15 -0.79
CA VAL A 51 2.24 -8.79 -2.08
C VAL A 51 3.69 -9.26 -2.15
N ALA A 52 4.48 -9.02 -1.08
CA ALA A 52 5.87 -9.45 -1.01
C ALA A 52 6.03 -10.97 -1.23
N LEU A 53 5.15 -11.77 -0.62
CA LEU A 53 5.17 -13.23 -0.73
C LEU A 53 4.82 -13.69 -2.15
N ILE A 54 3.84 -13.06 -2.81
CA ILE A 54 3.48 -13.37 -4.20
C ILE A 54 4.65 -13.07 -5.12
N LEU A 55 5.27 -11.90 -5.00
CA LEU A 55 6.45 -11.52 -5.80
C LEU A 55 7.63 -12.46 -5.56
N ALA A 56 7.86 -12.88 -4.31
CA ALA A 56 8.92 -13.83 -3.97
C ALA A 56 8.67 -15.23 -4.59
N ARG A 57 7.44 -15.73 -4.58
CA ARG A 57 7.06 -16.99 -5.26
C ARG A 57 7.31 -16.94 -6.76
N LYS A 58 7.26 -15.76 -7.37
CA LYS A 58 7.60 -15.51 -8.80
C LYS A 58 9.11 -15.39 -9.05
N GLY A 59 9.94 -15.60 -8.02
CA GLY A 59 11.40 -15.61 -8.12
C GLY A 59 12.07 -14.24 -8.04
N ILE A 60 11.36 -13.21 -7.61
CA ILE A 60 11.88 -11.87 -7.36
C ILE A 60 12.44 -11.84 -5.93
N ARG A 61 13.63 -11.26 -5.72
CA ARG A 61 14.16 -11.00 -4.38
C ARG A 61 13.49 -9.76 -3.82
N VAL A 62 12.71 -9.92 -2.75
CA VAL A 62 11.86 -8.86 -2.19
C VAL A 62 12.39 -8.39 -0.84
N THR A 63 12.33 -7.09 -0.62
CA THR A 63 12.41 -6.47 0.70
C THR A 63 11.05 -5.88 1.01
N GLY A 64 10.37 -6.35 2.06
CA GLY A 64 9.15 -5.73 2.60
C GLY A 64 9.53 -4.66 3.61
N VAL A 65 8.87 -3.53 3.54
CA VAL A 65 9.06 -2.39 4.45
C VAL A 65 7.73 -2.00 5.04
N ASP A 66 7.64 -1.93 6.35
CA ASP A 66 6.46 -1.45 7.05
C ASP A 66 6.85 -0.67 8.31
N LEU A 67 5.92 0.04 8.90
CA LEU A 67 6.10 0.78 10.13
C LEU A 67 5.70 -0.04 11.36
N SER A 68 4.78 -1.02 11.21
CA SER A 68 4.29 -1.89 12.27
C SER A 68 5.17 -3.13 12.43
N GLU A 69 5.77 -3.29 13.62
CA GLU A 69 6.53 -4.50 13.97
C GLU A 69 5.62 -5.73 14.06
N GLU A 70 4.36 -5.55 14.46
CA GLU A 70 3.35 -6.60 14.56
C GLU A 70 3.02 -7.16 13.17
N MET A 71 2.76 -6.27 12.20
CA MET A 71 2.54 -6.66 10.80
C MET A 71 3.74 -7.42 10.24
N LEU A 72 4.96 -6.92 10.48
CA LEU A 72 6.18 -7.58 10.02
C LEU A 72 6.41 -8.93 10.69
N THR A 73 6.00 -9.10 11.95
CA THR A 73 6.04 -10.38 12.65
C THR A 73 5.15 -11.41 11.93
N MET A 74 3.93 -11.03 11.57
CA MET A 74 3.03 -11.89 10.79
C MET A 74 3.61 -12.19 9.40
N ALA A 75 4.20 -11.20 8.74
CA ALA A 75 4.85 -11.37 7.44
C ALA A 75 6.00 -12.38 7.50
N CYS A 76 6.84 -12.30 8.53
CA CYS A 76 7.93 -13.26 8.77
C CYS A 76 7.41 -14.69 8.94
N GLN A 77 6.37 -14.88 9.77
CA GLN A 77 5.75 -16.20 10.00
C GLN A 77 5.21 -16.79 8.68
N LYS A 78 4.49 -15.99 7.89
CA LYS A 78 3.96 -16.42 6.58
C LYS A 78 5.07 -16.78 5.59
N ALA A 79 6.24 -16.16 5.72
CA ALA A 79 7.38 -16.36 4.81
C ALA A 79 8.20 -17.62 5.13
N GLU A 80 8.10 -18.21 6.33
CA GLU A 80 8.93 -19.34 6.78
C GLU A 80 8.91 -20.55 5.83
N SER A 81 7.81 -20.77 5.13
CA SER A 81 7.68 -21.89 4.20
C SER A 81 8.33 -21.68 2.83
N LEU A 82 8.81 -20.47 2.54
CA LEU A 82 9.42 -20.15 1.25
C LEU A 82 10.91 -20.51 1.22
N ALA A 83 11.34 -21.09 0.09
CA ALA A 83 12.77 -21.40 -0.14
C ALA A 83 13.65 -20.12 -0.17
N TYR A 84 13.09 -19.01 -0.61
CA TYR A 84 13.72 -17.70 -0.65
C TYR A 84 12.77 -16.64 -0.09
N PRO A 85 12.68 -16.52 1.24
CA PRO A 85 11.75 -15.59 1.88
C PRO A 85 12.15 -14.13 1.62
N PRO A 86 11.19 -13.21 1.55
CA PRO A 86 11.45 -11.78 1.61
C PRO A 86 12.22 -11.40 2.88
N GLN A 87 13.00 -10.32 2.79
CA GLN A 87 13.54 -9.66 3.99
C GLN A 87 12.55 -8.57 4.43
N PHE A 88 12.31 -8.45 5.73
CA PHE A 88 11.42 -7.43 6.27
C PHE A 88 12.19 -6.43 7.11
N VAL A 89 11.84 -5.14 6.97
CA VAL A 89 12.53 -4.02 7.64
C VAL A 89 11.49 -3.04 8.19
N CYS A 90 11.55 -2.75 9.48
CA CYS A 90 10.72 -1.74 10.12
C CYS A 90 11.33 -0.35 9.90
N GLN A 91 10.71 0.48 9.06
CA GLN A 91 11.10 1.87 8.85
C GLN A 91 9.99 2.68 8.15
N PRO A 92 9.87 3.98 8.45
CA PRO A 92 8.93 4.85 7.74
C PRO A 92 9.39 5.16 6.31
N LEU A 93 8.44 5.31 5.39
CA LEU A 93 8.72 5.48 3.95
C LEU A 93 9.48 6.79 3.65
N GLN A 94 9.21 7.88 4.36
CA GLN A 94 9.93 9.15 4.21
C GLN A 94 11.39 9.06 4.70
N ARG A 95 11.78 7.98 5.37
CA ARG A 95 13.17 7.67 5.76
C ARG A 95 13.71 6.42 5.09
N LEU A 96 13.03 5.93 4.04
CA LEU A 96 13.40 4.72 3.32
C LEU A 96 14.89 4.71 2.95
N LYS A 97 15.56 3.63 3.33
CA LYS A 97 16.97 3.39 3.01
C LYS A 97 17.17 1.91 2.73
N LEU A 98 17.45 1.58 1.51
CA LEU A 98 17.79 0.22 1.10
C LEU A 98 19.30 0.08 0.93
N PRO A 99 19.88 -1.11 1.26
CA PRO A 99 21.32 -1.35 1.14
C PRO A 99 21.78 -1.41 -0.32
N ARG A 100 20.88 -1.72 -1.24
CA ARG A 100 21.12 -1.78 -2.69
C ARG A 100 19.92 -1.28 -3.45
N GLY A 101 20.12 -0.80 -4.67
CA GLY A 101 19.02 -0.42 -5.56
C GLY A 101 18.15 -1.63 -5.97
N VAL A 102 16.89 -1.37 -6.26
CA VAL A 102 15.89 -2.36 -6.71
C VAL A 102 15.36 -2.00 -8.09
N ASP A 103 14.83 -3.02 -8.80
CA ASP A 103 14.29 -2.83 -10.15
C ASP A 103 12.80 -2.45 -10.11
N LEU A 104 12.11 -2.83 -9.04
CA LEU A 104 10.69 -2.59 -8.81
C LEU A 104 10.47 -2.04 -7.40
N ALA A 105 9.69 -1.00 -7.28
CA ALA A 105 9.06 -0.58 -6.04
C ALA A 105 7.55 -0.69 -6.21
N VAL A 106 6.86 -1.26 -5.24
CA VAL A 106 5.40 -1.30 -5.18
C VAL A 106 4.91 -0.74 -3.84
N CYS A 107 3.74 -0.11 -3.85
CA CYS A 107 3.02 0.30 -2.65
C CYS A 107 1.54 0.05 -2.93
N ALA A 108 1.00 -1.01 -2.36
CA ALA A 108 -0.33 -1.51 -2.68
C ALA A 108 -1.37 -1.08 -1.66
N LEU A 109 -2.64 -1.12 -2.08
CA LEU A 109 -3.80 -0.92 -1.22
C LEU A 109 -3.76 0.42 -0.49
N ASP A 110 -3.78 1.53 -1.26
CA ASP A 110 -3.89 2.90 -0.75
C ASP A 110 -2.88 3.30 0.34
N SER A 111 -1.85 2.48 0.58
CA SER A 111 -0.90 2.74 1.67
C SER A 111 -0.16 4.08 1.57
N MET A 112 -0.09 4.68 0.38
CA MET A 112 0.44 6.05 0.23
C MET A 112 -0.45 7.10 0.90
N ASP A 113 -1.75 6.85 1.00
CA ASP A 113 -2.72 7.78 1.60
C ASP A 113 -2.55 7.89 3.11
N TYR A 114 -1.96 6.87 3.75
CA TYR A 114 -1.62 6.88 5.18
C TYR A 114 -0.46 7.84 5.54
N ILE A 115 0.23 8.41 4.56
CA ILE A 115 1.21 9.46 4.80
C ILE A 115 0.48 10.82 4.85
N LEU A 116 0.06 11.23 6.05
CA LEU A 116 -0.85 12.36 6.22
C LEU A 116 -0.21 13.73 5.92
N ASP A 117 1.12 13.87 6.09
CA ASP A 117 1.83 15.10 5.73
C ASP A 117 2.25 15.06 4.26
N PRO A 118 1.75 15.97 3.41
CA PRO A 118 2.15 16.05 2.00
C PRO A 118 3.66 16.21 1.76
N ASN A 119 4.40 16.81 2.70
CA ASN A 119 5.86 16.92 2.60
C ASN A 119 6.53 15.57 2.85
N ASP A 120 6.02 14.78 3.80
CA ASP A 120 6.51 13.42 4.06
C ASP A 120 6.20 12.49 2.87
N CYS A 121 5.04 12.63 2.23
CA CYS A 121 4.71 11.90 1.00
C CYS A 121 5.67 12.25 -0.13
N ARG A 122 5.96 13.54 -0.34
CA ARG A 122 6.95 14.00 -1.32
C ARG A 122 8.35 13.42 -1.03
N GLU A 123 8.79 13.44 0.23
CA GLU A 123 10.09 12.86 0.60
C GLU A 123 10.09 11.35 0.42
N ALA A 124 9.00 10.63 0.75
CA ALA A 124 8.87 9.20 0.50
C ALA A 124 9.05 8.88 -1.00
N ILE A 125 8.39 9.61 -1.89
CA ILE A 125 8.54 9.45 -3.34
C ILE A 125 9.98 9.70 -3.79
N VAL A 126 10.65 10.73 -3.25
CA VAL A 126 12.08 11.00 -3.51
C VAL A 126 12.96 9.85 -3.04
N ARG A 127 12.66 9.24 -1.88
CA ARG A 127 13.40 8.09 -1.36
C ARG A 127 13.21 6.85 -2.22
N VAL A 128 11.98 6.62 -2.68
CA VAL A 128 11.70 5.54 -3.64
C VAL A 128 12.50 5.74 -4.92
N TYR A 129 12.49 6.95 -5.50
CA TYR A 129 13.30 7.26 -6.68
C TYR A 129 14.79 6.97 -6.47
N LYS A 130 15.35 7.37 -5.33
CA LYS A 130 16.77 7.11 -5.00
C LYS A 130 17.06 5.62 -4.86
N SER A 131 16.12 4.84 -4.35
CA SER A 131 16.25 3.40 -4.13
C SER A 131 16.13 2.57 -5.40
N LEU A 132 15.52 3.10 -6.46
CA LEU A 132 15.42 2.40 -7.74
C LEU A 132 16.73 2.39 -8.51
N ASN A 133 17.01 1.27 -9.18
CA ASN A 133 18.02 1.18 -10.22
C ASN A 133 17.65 2.05 -11.43
N PRO A 134 18.64 2.53 -12.25
CA PRO A 134 18.32 3.14 -13.54
C PRO A 134 17.47 2.20 -14.40
N GLY A 135 16.36 2.71 -14.93
CA GLY A 135 15.37 1.91 -15.67
C GLY A 135 14.36 1.15 -14.79
N GLY A 136 14.47 1.26 -13.46
CA GLY A 136 13.50 0.69 -12.55
C GLY A 136 12.14 1.39 -12.60
N ILE A 137 11.13 0.78 -11.99
CA ILE A 137 9.75 1.25 -12.00
C ILE A 137 9.17 1.30 -10.59
N PHE A 138 8.37 2.34 -10.32
CA PHE A 138 7.52 2.45 -9.15
C PHE A 138 6.06 2.29 -9.56
N ILE A 139 5.32 1.41 -8.89
CA ILE A 139 3.89 1.18 -9.12
C ILE A 139 3.18 1.26 -7.78
N PHE A 140 2.12 2.06 -7.69
CA PHE A 140 1.31 2.19 -6.49
C PHE A 140 -0.12 2.54 -6.83
N ASP A 141 -1.00 2.41 -5.86
CA ASP A 141 -2.39 2.82 -5.95
C ASP A 141 -2.79 3.70 -4.78
N VAL A 142 -3.83 4.49 -4.99
CA VAL A 142 -4.43 5.37 -3.99
C VAL A 142 -5.95 5.34 -4.12
N ASN A 143 -6.63 5.60 -3.03
CA ASN A 143 -8.04 5.97 -3.06
C ASN A 143 -8.19 7.35 -3.71
N THR A 144 -9.26 7.54 -4.47
CA THR A 144 -9.52 8.87 -5.04
C THR A 144 -10.08 9.81 -3.96
N PRO A 145 -9.88 11.13 -4.08
CA PRO A 145 -10.52 12.08 -3.18
C PRO A 145 -12.05 11.95 -3.14
N GLU A 146 -12.68 11.57 -4.26
CA GLU A 146 -14.12 11.29 -4.33
C GLU A 146 -14.49 10.09 -3.47
N LYS A 147 -13.67 9.03 -3.49
CA LYS A 147 -13.86 7.85 -2.61
C LYS A 147 -13.79 8.25 -1.16
N LEU A 148 -12.73 8.93 -0.74
CA LEU A 148 -12.52 9.30 0.66
C LEU A 148 -13.61 10.24 1.17
N ARG A 149 -14.04 11.24 0.38
CA ARG A 149 -15.17 12.09 0.73
C ARG A 149 -16.48 11.32 0.86
N SER A 150 -16.67 10.28 0.05
CA SER A 150 -17.90 9.46 0.11
C SER A 150 -18.01 8.62 1.39
N MET A 151 -16.91 8.51 2.15
CA MET A 151 -16.91 7.81 3.45
C MET A 151 -17.51 8.64 4.58
N ASP A 152 -17.66 9.96 4.39
CA ASP A 152 -18.21 10.85 5.42
C ASP A 152 -19.60 10.40 5.89
N GLY A 153 -19.74 10.22 7.18
CA GLY A 153 -20.99 9.75 7.82
C GLY A 153 -21.36 8.30 7.51
N GLN A 154 -20.52 7.52 6.81
CA GLN A 154 -20.80 6.12 6.52
C GLN A 154 -20.45 5.21 7.70
N VAL A 155 -21.19 4.11 7.80
CA VAL A 155 -20.94 3.02 8.75
C VAL A 155 -20.93 1.71 7.97
N PHE A 156 -19.84 0.95 8.11
CA PHE A 156 -19.69 -0.37 7.50
C PHE A 156 -19.55 -1.42 8.58
N LEU A 157 -20.03 -2.61 8.29
CA LEU A 157 -19.96 -3.77 9.17
C LEU A 157 -19.28 -4.91 8.41
N ASP A 158 -18.24 -5.47 9.02
CA ASP A 158 -17.59 -6.70 8.57
C ASP A 158 -17.70 -7.72 9.68
N GLU A 159 -18.11 -8.96 9.35
CA GLU A 159 -18.26 -10.01 10.34
C GLU A 159 -17.84 -11.37 9.80
N ASP A 160 -17.26 -12.18 10.67
CA ASP A 160 -17.14 -13.61 10.54
C ASP A 160 -17.51 -14.30 11.87
N ASP A 161 -17.31 -15.62 11.98
CA ASP A 161 -17.71 -16.37 13.17
C ASP A 161 -17.06 -15.88 14.48
N ASP A 162 -15.86 -15.29 14.43
CA ASP A 162 -15.05 -14.91 15.58
C ASP A 162 -14.64 -13.42 15.59
N VAL A 163 -14.98 -12.67 14.55
CA VAL A 163 -14.62 -11.25 14.43
C VAL A 163 -15.83 -10.46 13.97
N PHE A 164 -16.10 -9.34 14.66
CA PHE A 164 -17.09 -8.36 14.26
C PHE A 164 -16.45 -6.98 14.28
N CYS A 165 -16.52 -6.27 13.18
CA CYS A 165 -15.89 -4.97 12.99
C CYS A 165 -16.90 -3.93 12.56
N VAL A 166 -16.85 -2.75 13.17
CA VAL A 166 -17.67 -1.59 12.82
C VAL A 166 -16.76 -0.43 12.44
N TRP A 167 -16.82 -0.03 11.18
CA TRP A 167 -16.10 1.12 10.66
C TRP A 167 -17.01 2.33 10.59
N ARG A 168 -16.51 3.50 11.01
CA ARG A 168 -17.18 4.80 10.86
C ARG A 168 -16.24 5.75 10.16
N GLY A 169 -16.66 6.30 9.04
CA GLY A 169 -15.90 7.28 8.28
C GLY A 169 -16.31 8.70 8.59
N GLU A 170 -15.33 9.58 8.73
CA GLU A 170 -15.50 11.04 8.80
C GLU A 170 -14.49 11.70 7.86
N PHE A 171 -14.92 12.67 7.07
CA PHE A 171 -14.04 13.41 6.16
C PHE A 171 -13.95 14.88 6.55
N ASP A 172 -12.74 15.36 6.77
CA ASP A 172 -12.47 16.78 7.05
C ASP A 172 -12.02 17.50 5.77
N GLU A 173 -12.88 18.37 5.24
CA GLU A 173 -12.60 19.16 4.04
C GLU A 173 -11.49 20.21 4.24
N GLU A 174 -11.18 20.64 5.48
CA GLU A 174 -10.14 21.64 5.73
C GLU A 174 -8.74 21.00 5.65
N THR A 175 -8.62 19.78 6.19
CA THR A 175 -7.36 19.03 6.21
C THR A 175 -7.22 18.05 5.04
N ASN A 176 -8.30 17.73 4.33
CA ASN A 176 -8.40 16.66 3.33
C ASN A 176 -8.05 15.28 3.91
N ILE A 177 -8.43 15.02 5.16
CA ILE A 177 -8.20 13.76 5.83
C ILE A 177 -9.53 13.03 6.02
N CYS A 178 -9.54 11.75 5.64
CA CYS A 178 -10.57 10.80 6.00
C CYS A 178 -10.11 10.02 7.24
N SER A 179 -10.90 10.06 8.32
CA SER A 179 -10.66 9.30 9.54
C SER A 179 -11.63 8.14 9.62
N TYR A 180 -11.12 6.95 9.93
CA TYR A 180 -11.91 5.75 10.15
C TYR A 180 -11.78 5.32 11.60
N GLY A 181 -12.85 5.45 12.36
CA GLY A 181 -12.96 4.85 13.70
C GLY A 181 -13.42 3.40 13.56
N MET A 182 -12.60 2.45 14.01
CA MET A 182 -12.85 1.02 13.92
C MET A 182 -13.05 0.42 15.30
N ASP A 183 -14.27 -0.04 15.59
CA ASP A 183 -14.54 -0.92 16.74
C ASP A 183 -14.37 -2.38 16.30
N LEU A 184 -13.37 -3.06 16.83
CA LEU A 184 -13.08 -4.46 16.56
C LEU A 184 -13.49 -5.30 17.76
N PHE A 185 -14.31 -6.32 17.53
CA PHE A 185 -14.71 -7.32 18.53
C PHE A 185 -14.15 -8.68 18.09
N GLN A 186 -13.37 -9.30 18.95
CA GLN A 186 -12.74 -10.61 18.70
C GLN A 186 -13.26 -11.61 19.75
N ARG A 187 -13.68 -12.80 19.31
CA ARG A 187 -14.20 -13.85 20.19
C ARG A 187 -13.08 -14.77 20.64
N GLU A 188 -12.96 -14.91 21.95
CA GLU A 188 -12.15 -15.94 22.59
C GLU A 188 -13.04 -16.84 23.44
N GLY A 189 -13.34 -18.02 22.93
CA GLY A 189 -14.28 -18.97 23.54
C GLY A 189 -15.71 -18.41 23.62
N GLN A 190 -16.17 -18.03 24.81
CA GLN A 190 -17.51 -17.46 25.06
C GLN A 190 -17.48 -15.93 25.33
N VAL A 191 -16.29 -15.32 25.24
CA VAL A 191 -16.11 -13.89 25.57
C VAL A 191 -15.72 -13.12 24.32
N TRP A 192 -16.28 -11.95 24.17
CA TRP A 192 -15.90 -11.00 23.13
C TRP A 192 -15.04 -9.89 23.74
N HIS A 193 -13.87 -9.66 23.16
CA HIS A 193 -12.97 -8.58 23.51
C HIS A 193 -13.15 -7.46 22.51
N ARG A 194 -13.35 -6.23 23.01
CA ARG A 194 -13.46 -5.04 22.18
C ARG A 194 -12.14 -4.29 22.22
N SER A 195 -11.63 -3.92 21.07
CA SER A 195 -10.58 -2.93 20.88
C SER A 195 -11.05 -1.81 19.95
N PHE A 196 -10.31 -0.72 19.92
CA PHE A 196 -10.61 0.42 19.05
C PHE A 196 -9.31 0.90 18.40
N GLU A 197 -9.35 1.08 17.09
CA GLU A 197 -8.28 1.69 16.32
C GLU A 197 -8.83 2.87 15.52
N GLU A 198 -7.96 3.81 15.20
CA GLU A 198 -8.23 4.91 14.30
C GLU A 198 -7.23 4.87 13.15
N HIS A 199 -7.75 4.91 11.93
CA HIS A 199 -6.99 4.99 10.71
C HIS A 199 -7.26 6.31 10.03
N GLN A 200 -6.26 6.90 9.41
CA GLN A 200 -6.39 8.16 8.72
C GLN A 200 -5.73 8.08 7.34
N GLU A 201 -6.41 8.64 6.35
CA GLU A 201 -5.92 8.72 4.98
C GLU A 201 -6.03 10.16 4.48
N TYR A 202 -4.95 10.65 3.86
CA TYR A 202 -4.96 11.95 3.20
C TYR A 202 -5.43 11.78 1.75
N ALA A 203 -6.39 12.59 1.33
CA ALA A 203 -6.99 12.53 0.00
C ALA A 203 -6.09 13.18 -1.07
N TYR A 204 -5.02 12.46 -1.46
CA TYR A 204 -4.12 12.92 -2.51
C TYR A 204 -4.82 13.00 -3.87
N SER A 205 -4.75 14.16 -4.52
CA SER A 205 -5.22 14.27 -5.88
C SER A 205 -4.24 13.62 -6.87
N ARG A 206 -4.78 13.16 -8.00
CA ARG A 206 -3.96 12.65 -9.12
C ARG A 206 -2.87 13.63 -9.54
N ASP A 207 -3.22 14.90 -9.66
CA ASP A 207 -2.31 15.92 -10.16
C ASP A 207 -1.20 16.21 -9.13
N GLN A 208 -1.53 16.26 -7.84
CA GLN A 208 -0.56 16.42 -6.75
C GLN A 208 0.48 15.29 -6.73
N LEU A 209 0.04 14.03 -6.84
CA LEU A 209 0.97 12.88 -6.88
C LEU A 209 1.80 12.88 -8.17
N THR A 210 1.21 13.28 -9.30
CA THR A 210 1.94 13.42 -10.57
C THR A 210 3.05 14.47 -10.44
N ASP A 211 2.76 15.61 -9.82
CA ASP A 211 3.75 16.67 -9.58
C ASP A 211 4.89 16.17 -8.66
N TYR A 212 4.56 15.42 -7.58
CA TYR A 212 5.58 14.86 -6.69
C TYR A 212 6.48 13.85 -7.41
N LEU A 213 5.92 13.03 -8.30
CA LEU A 213 6.70 12.09 -9.12
C LEU A 213 7.61 12.86 -10.11
N CYS A 214 7.10 13.90 -10.76
CA CYS A 214 7.89 14.76 -11.65
C CYS A 214 9.05 15.44 -10.91
N ASP A 215 8.77 16.04 -9.75
CA ASP A 215 9.75 16.73 -8.91
C ASP A 215 10.87 15.78 -8.42
N ALA A 216 10.53 14.52 -8.13
CA ALA A 216 11.50 13.48 -7.76
C ALA A 216 12.39 13.03 -8.93
N GLY A 217 12.01 13.34 -10.18
CA GLY A 217 12.75 13.00 -11.39
C GLY A 217 12.23 11.76 -12.12
N PHE A 218 11.06 11.24 -11.76
CA PHE A 218 10.43 10.16 -12.50
C PHE A 218 10.02 10.62 -13.91
N THR A 219 10.04 9.68 -14.83
CA THR A 219 9.62 9.84 -16.23
C THR A 219 8.59 8.78 -16.58
N HIS A 220 7.95 8.89 -17.77
CA HIS A 220 6.93 7.93 -18.22
C HIS A 220 5.85 7.66 -17.15
N ILE A 221 5.41 8.74 -16.48
CA ILE A 221 4.35 8.66 -15.49
C ILE A 221 3.04 8.35 -16.19
N LYS A 222 2.36 7.28 -15.75
CA LYS A 222 1.06 6.86 -16.27
C LYS A 222 0.09 6.67 -15.12
N VAL A 223 -1.16 7.05 -15.34
CA VAL A 223 -2.24 6.86 -14.38
C VAL A 223 -3.31 6.01 -15.03
N TYR A 224 -3.76 5.00 -14.31
CA TYR A 224 -4.74 4.00 -14.77
C TYR A 224 -5.95 4.00 -13.84
N GLY A 225 -7.10 3.57 -14.35
CA GLY A 225 -8.24 3.21 -13.52
C GLY A 225 -7.98 1.94 -12.70
N ASP A 226 -8.95 1.55 -11.86
CA ASP A 226 -8.81 0.37 -11.00
C ASP A 226 -8.54 -0.89 -11.82
N ARG A 227 -7.31 -1.39 -11.72
CA ARG A 227 -6.76 -2.58 -12.45
C ARG A 227 -7.14 -2.64 -13.93
N ARG A 228 -7.20 -1.47 -14.55
CA ARG A 228 -7.64 -1.29 -15.93
C ARG A 228 -6.70 -0.36 -16.71
N PHE A 229 -6.27 -0.78 -17.89
CA PHE A 229 -5.49 0.08 -18.77
C PHE A 229 -6.39 1.17 -19.40
N GLY A 230 -5.92 2.39 -19.26
CA GLY A 230 -6.62 3.59 -19.71
C GLY A 230 -6.72 4.63 -18.59
N PRO A 231 -7.04 5.87 -18.92
CA PRO A 231 -7.15 6.92 -17.91
C PRO A 231 -8.30 6.62 -16.94
N PRO A 232 -8.20 7.10 -15.69
CA PRO A 232 -9.31 7.03 -14.75
C PRO A 232 -10.59 7.63 -15.31
N MET A 233 -11.73 7.00 -15.01
CA MET A 233 -13.06 7.49 -15.36
C MET A 233 -13.65 8.31 -14.21
N PRO A 234 -14.63 9.19 -14.48
CA PRO A 234 -15.38 9.85 -13.42
C PRO A 234 -16.02 8.83 -12.47
N GLY A 235 -15.88 9.06 -11.15
CA GLY A 235 -16.41 8.19 -10.11
C GLY A 235 -15.55 6.96 -9.80
N GLU A 236 -14.35 6.86 -10.38
CA GLU A 236 -13.41 5.79 -10.05
C GLU A 236 -12.98 5.90 -8.58
N GLN A 237 -13.05 4.80 -7.84
CA GLN A 237 -12.79 4.77 -6.40
C GLN A 237 -11.30 4.65 -6.08
N ARG A 238 -10.53 4.01 -6.98
CA ARG A 238 -9.10 3.72 -6.86
C ARG A 238 -8.41 3.97 -8.18
N ILE A 239 -7.21 4.54 -8.13
CA ILE A 239 -6.37 4.78 -9.31
C ILE A 239 -4.97 4.24 -9.06
N TYR A 240 -4.36 3.77 -10.15
CA TYR A 240 -3.00 3.21 -10.15
C TYR A 240 -2.04 4.13 -10.86
N PHE A 241 -0.84 4.24 -10.32
CA PHE A 241 0.28 4.97 -10.91
C PHE A 241 1.39 4.03 -11.31
N SER A 242 2.04 4.32 -12.42
CA SER A 242 3.37 3.79 -12.72
C SER A 242 4.31 4.90 -13.16
N ALA A 243 5.55 4.85 -12.70
CA ALA A 243 6.54 5.88 -12.98
C ALA A 243 7.93 5.25 -13.12
N ARG A 244 8.72 5.68 -14.12
CA ARG A 244 10.04 5.11 -14.44
C ARG A 244 11.17 6.00 -13.94
N LYS A 245 12.20 5.37 -13.39
CA LYS A 245 13.49 6.04 -13.24
C LYS A 245 14.25 6.00 -14.57
N GLY A 246 14.62 7.17 -15.09
CA GLY A 246 15.34 7.27 -16.34
C GLY A 246 16.66 6.48 -16.33
N ILE A 247 17.08 6.04 -17.50
CA ILE A 247 18.42 5.47 -17.69
C ILE A 247 19.36 6.65 -17.95
N VAL A 248 20.27 6.91 -17.02
CA VAL A 248 21.34 7.88 -17.25
C VAL A 248 22.24 7.30 -18.33
N LYS A 249 22.29 7.97 -19.49
CA LYS A 249 23.22 7.62 -20.59
C LYS A 249 24.63 8.08 -20.28
#